data_c6bcbf14d485cf7f90cc3f3d8d78d9e6
#
_entry.id   c6bcbf14d485cf7f90cc3f3d8d78d9e6
#
_cell.length_a   1.000
_cell.length_b   1.000
_cell.length_c   1.000
_cell.angle_alpha   90.00
_cell.angle_beta   90.00
_cell.angle_gamma   90.00
#
_symmetry.space_group_name_H-M   'P 1'
#
loop_
_entity.id
_entity.type
_entity.pdbx_description
1 polymer ?
#
loop_
_entity_poly.entity_id
_entity_poly.type
_entity_poly.pdbx_seq_one_letter_code
_entity_poly.pdbx_strand_id
1 'polypeptide(L)'
;CRDSNFYGRSRACLLHFINKCSAPCVGKISEEEYLKTVEDAENFLLGKHTEIKDNLQSNMLKASEKLDFERAAFYRDRIELIAKIQSSQNINNLNVEDADVIGLFRLGNEVCIQIFFIRSYENRGNHAFFPKTGGGADDIEIFENFIAQFYSAKIPAREILISSSLRNNEVLVRFLTERRNQKVVVRSPSRGRVKDLIKTAEKNAKEALERKLAMKASQKSLFEEVETWLKLEKKIKKIEVYDNSHIQGSFPIGCLVAINLEGYSKSDYRKYNIKDSSINPKDDLAIM
;
A
#
# COMPACT_ATOMS: atom_id res chain seq x y z
N CYS A 1 -3.89 17.97 -2.27
CA CYS A 1 -5.07 18.70 -2.75
C CYS A 1 -5.22 18.48 -4.27
N ARG A 2 -6.45 18.39 -4.79
CA ARG A 2 -6.65 18.29 -6.25
C ARG A 2 -6.41 19.68 -6.87
N ASP A 3 -5.86 19.73 -8.09
CA ASP A 3 -5.50 20.99 -8.77
C ASP A 3 -6.67 21.95 -8.91
N SER A 4 -7.86 21.44 -9.25
CA SER A 4 -9.09 22.25 -9.30
C SER A 4 -9.44 22.93 -7.97
N ASN A 5 -9.12 22.28 -6.85
CA ASN A 5 -9.32 22.84 -5.51
C ASN A 5 -8.18 23.77 -5.09
N PHE A 6 -6.99 23.58 -5.64
CA PHE A 6 -5.82 24.38 -5.34
C PHE A 6 -5.93 25.77 -5.97
N TYR A 7 -6.19 25.83 -7.26
CA TYR A 7 -6.24 27.09 -8.02
C TYR A 7 -7.54 27.90 -7.86
N GLY A 8 -8.63 27.26 -7.42
CA GLY A 8 -9.93 27.91 -7.29
C GLY A 8 -10.26 28.51 -5.91
N ARG A 9 -9.30 28.54 -4.97
CA ARG A 9 -9.58 28.96 -3.60
C ARG A 9 -9.18 30.41 -3.34
N SER A 10 -10.11 31.15 -2.73
CA SER A 10 -9.88 32.51 -2.21
C SER A 10 -9.64 32.55 -0.68
N ARG A 11 -9.93 31.46 0.03
CA ARG A 11 -9.74 31.36 1.49
C ARG A 11 -9.21 30.01 1.90
N ALA A 12 -8.48 29.97 3.04
CA ALA A 12 -7.98 28.73 3.63
C ALA A 12 -9.14 27.76 3.96
N CYS A 13 -8.91 26.46 3.77
CA CYS A 13 -9.90 25.43 4.08
C CYS A 13 -9.77 24.94 5.53
N LEU A 14 -10.72 24.12 5.97
CA LEU A 14 -10.74 23.53 7.30
C LEU A 14 -9.41 22.89 7.70
N LEU A 15 -8.70 22.22 6.77
CA LEU A 15 -7.42 21.58 7.05
C LEU A 15 -6.35 22.57 7.55
N HIS A 16 -6.41 23.83 7.14
CA HIS A 16 -5.51 24.85 7.66
C HIS A 16 -5.85 25.19 9.13
N PHE A 17 -7.13 25.38 9.42
CA PHE A 17 -7.56 25.73 10.79
C PHE A 17 -7.35 24.62 11.82
N ILE A 18 -7.29 23.36 11.37
CA ILE A 18 -6.94 22.20 12.23
C ILE A 18 -5.46 21.80 12.12
N ASN A 19 -4.60 22.71 11.64
CA ASN A 19 -3.13 22.55 11.52
C ASN A 19 -2.67 21.34 10.70
N LYS A 20 -3.50 20.86 9.75
CA LYS A 20 -3.16 19.77 8.82
C LYS A 20 -2.76 20.24 7.42
N CYS A 21 -2.69 21.55 7.19
CA CYS A 21 -2.26 22.12 5.93
C CYS A 21 -1.72 23.54 6.13
N SER A 22 -0.59 23.86 5.53
CA SER A 22 0.03 25.19 5.55
C SER A 22 -0.66 26.21 4.63
N ALA A 23 -1.71 25.81 3.89
CA ALA A 23 -2.51 26.63 2.97
C ALA A 23 -1.71 27.36 1.87
N PRO A 24 -0.85 26.66 1.10
CA PRO A 24 -0.11 27.27 0.00
C PRO A 24 -1.03 27.83 -1.10
N CYS A 25 -2.24 27.27 -1.27
CA CYS A 25 -3.22 27.72 -2.26
C CYS A 25 -3.74 29.13 -2.05
N VAL A 26 -3.53 29.73 -0.88
CA VAL A 26 -3.94 31.11 -0.54
C VAL A 26 -2.78 31.95 0.02
N GLY A 27 -1.53 31.53 -0.23
CA GLY A 27 -0.33 32.28 0.12
C GLY A 27 -0.04 32.41 1.61
N LYS A 28 -0.54 31.47 2.47
CA LYS A 28 -0.27 31.48 3.91
C LYS A 28 1.12 30.96 4.28
N ILE A 29 1.83 30.38 3.32
CA ILE A 29 3.22 29.93 3.41
C ILE A 29 3.94 30.37 2.14
N SER A 30 5.20 30.75 2.24
CA SER A 30 6.03 31.04 1.07
C SER A 30 6.35 29.78 0.30
N GLU A 31 6.67 29.90 -0.98
CA GLU A 31 7.07 28.78 -1.84
C GLU A 31 8.32 28.09 -1.29
N GLU A 32 9.30 28.89 -0.83
CA GLU A 32 10.54 28.39 -0.27
C GLU A 32 10.33 27.56 1.01
N GLU A 33 9.49 28.02 1.93
CA GLU A 33 9.14 27.30 3.14
C GLU A 33 8.32 26.03 2.84
N TYR A 34 7.45 26.07 1.82
CA TYR A 34 6.69 24.92 1.40
C TYR A 34 7.59 23.84 0.79
N LEU A 35 8.54 24.23 -0.06
CA LEU A 35 9.52 23.31 -0.67
C LEU A 35 10.37 22.61 0.41
N LYS A 36 10.79 23.31 1.46
CA LYS A 36 11.47 22.68 2.61
C LYS A 36 10.60 21.61 3.28
N THR A 37 9.30 21.87 3.41
CA THR A 37 8.36 20.89 3.96
C THR A 37 8.23 19.65 3.04
N VAL A 38 8.28 19.85 1.73
CA VAL A 38 8.25 18.75 0.74
C VAL A 38 9.55 17.94 0.82
N GLU A 39 10.70 18.60 0.90
CA GLU A 39 12.01 17.96 1.04
C GLU A 39 12.09 17.15 2.35
N ASP A 40 11.61 17.69 3.47
CA ASP A 40 11.52 16.97 4.74
C ASP A 40 10.64 15.71 4.61
N ALA A 41 9.51 15.81 3.90
CA ALA A 41 8.63 14.67 3.66
C ALA A 41 9.29 13.63 2.74
N GLU A 42 10.01 14.04 1.72
CA GLU A 42 10.77 13.16 0.83
C GLU A 42 11.88 12.45 1.61
N ASN A 43 12.67 13.17 2.39
CA ASN A 43 13.72 12.62 3.24
C ASN A 43 13.15 11.64 4.28
N PHE A 44 11.97 11.92 4.84
CA PHE A 44 11.26 10.99 5.71
C PHE A 44 10.90 9.69 5.00
N LEU A 45 10.34 9.77 3.79
CA LEU A 45 9.98 8.60 2.98
C LEU A 45 11.21 7.81 2.51
N LEU A 46 12.34 8.48 2.28
CA LEU A 46 13.62 7.86 1.93
C LEU A 46 14.36 7.25 3.12
N GLY A 47 13.85 7.41 4.36
CA GLY A 47 14.44 6.83 5.56
C GLY A 47 15.52 7.64 6.25
N LYS A 48 15.74 8.88 5.85
CA LYS A 48 16.72 9.78 6.47
C LYS A 48 16.19 10.41 7.77
N HIS A 49 15.64 9.58 8.65
CA HIS A 49 15.01 10.07 9.89
C HIS A 49 15.96 10.74 10.84
N THR A 50 17.22 10.31 10.86
CA THR A 50 18.25 10.90 11.73
C THR A 50 18.51 12.36 11.35
N GLU A 51 18.70 12.62 10.05
CA GLU A 51 18.92 13.99 9.54
C GLU A 51 17.75 14.92 9.86
N ILE A 52 16.50 14.43 9.68
CA ILE A 52 15.30 15.21 10.01
C ILE A 52 15.22 15.49 11.50
N LYS A 53 15.52 14.49 12.35
CA LYS A 53 15.50 14.63 13.79
C LYS A 53 16.54 15.65 14.28
N ASP A 54 17.76 15.61 13.73
CA ASP A 54 18.83 16.54 14.04
C ASP A 54 18.48 17.96 13.63
N ASN A 55 17.88 18.15 12.45
CA ASN A 55 17.35 19.44 12.01
C ASN A 55 16.24 19.99 12.91
N LEU A 56 15.28 19.15 13.28
CA LEU A 56 14.20 19.57 14.20
C LEU A 56 14.75 19.92 15.58
N GLN A 57 15.74 19.17 16.07
CA GLN A 57 16.39 19.44 17.36
C GLN A 57 17.17 20.76 17.31
N SER A 58 17.92 21.05 16.25
CA SER A 58 18.60 22.33 16.05
C SER A 58 17.62 23.50 16.03
N ASN A 59 16.49 23.37 15.31
CA ASN A 59 15.47 24.39 15.24
C ASN A 59 14.75 24.59 16.58
N MET A 60 14.53 23.53 17.34
CA MET A 60 13.97 23.59 18.69
C MET A 60 14.87 24.40 19.63
N LEU A 61 16.18 24.13 19.61
CA LEU A 61 17.15 24.85 20.43
C LEU A 61 17.18 26.34 20.05
N LYS A 62 17.26 26.67 18.76
CA LYS A 62 17.26 28.06 18.26
C LYS A 62 15.97 28.80 18.64
N ALA A 63 14.82 28.14 18.62
CA ALA A 63 13.55 28.74 19.06
C ALA A 63 13.56 28.98 20.59
N SER A 64 14.08 28.04 21.36
CA SER A 64 14.24 28.18 22.83
C SER A 64 15.17 29.32 23.21
N GLU A 65 16.31 29.48 22.54
CA GLU A 65 17.26 30.59 22.75
C GLU A 65 16.62 31.96 22.49
N LYS A 66 15.68 32.00 21.52
CA LYS A 66 14.90 33.22 21.21
C LYS A 66 13.68 33.41 22.12
N LEU A 67 13.50 32.56 23.12
CA LEU A 67 12.33 32.52 24.01
C LEU A 67 10.99 32.31 23.29
N ASP A 68 11.04 31.75 22.06
CA ASP A 68 9.85 31.37 21.28
C ASP A 68 9.44 29.94 21.69
N PHE A 69 8.81 29.84 22.84
CA PHE A 69 8.45 28.56 23.44
C PHE A 69 7.37 27.82 22.66
N GLU A 70 6.51 28.53 21.91
CA GLU A 70 5.48 27.89 21.08
C GLU A 70 6.13 27.14 19.90
N ARG A 71 7.09 27.76 19.22
CA ARG A 71 7.85 27.09 18.18
C ARG A 71 8.74 25.97 18.70
N ALA A 72 9.35 26.16 19.86
CA ALA A 72 10.14 25.12 20.52
C ALA A 72 9.27 23.88 20.83
N ALA A 73 8.07 24.08 21.39
CA ALA A 73 7.12 23.02 21.65
C ALA A 73 6.66 22.30 20.36
N PHE A 74 6.39 23.06 19.29
CA PHE A 74 6.03 22.50 18.00
C PHE A 74 7.12 21.56 17.43
N TYR A 75 8.40 21.93 17.52
CA TYR A 75 9.49 21.06 17.09
C TYR A 75 9.67 19.84 17.98
N ARG A 76 9.53 20.01 19.32
CA ARG A 76 9.56 18.90 20.28
C ARG A 76 8.50 17.85 19.95
N ASP A 77 7.26 18.27 19.74
CA ASP A 77 6.14 17.38 19.47
C ASP A 77 6.33 16.62 18.15
N ARG A 78 6.94 17.24 17.14
CA ARG A 78 7.32 16.57 15.90
C ARG A 78 8.41 15.52 16.10
N ILE A 79 9.43 15.80 16.92
CA ILE A 79 10.46 14.82 17.27
C ILE A 79 9.83 13.62 17.99
N GLU A 80 8.91 13.87 18.92
CA GLU A 80 8.21 12.82 19.64
C GLU A 80 7.34 11.95 18.73
N LEU A 81 6.62 12.55 17.77
CA LEU A 81 5.85 11.83 16.77
C LEU A 81 6.72 10.92 15.88
N ILE A 82 7.87 11.44 15.43
CA ILE A 82 8.83 10.63 14.65
C ILE A 82 9.35 9.47 15.50
N ALA A 83 9.72 9.72 16.76
CA ALA A 83 10.19 8.68 17.67
C ALA A 83 9.10 7.62 17.95
N LYS A 84 7.84 8.03 18.08
CA LYS A 84 6.70 7.12 18.27
C LYS A 84 6.43 6.26 17.05
N ILE A 85 6.54 6.82 15.84
CA ILE A 85 6.44 6.05 14.59
C ILE A 85 7.57 5.02 14.52
N GLN A 86 8.80 5.40 14.87
CA GLN A 86 9.95 4.50 14.92
C GLN A 86 9.81 3.41 16.01
N SER A 87 9.28 3.72 17.17
CA SER A 87 9.12 2.75 18.26
C SER A 87 8.04 1.69 17.96
N SER A 88 7.01 2.04 17.21
CA SER A 88 5.99 1.09 16.77
C SER A 88 6.49 0.14 15.67
N GLN A 89 7.65 0.41 15.09
CA GLN A 89 8.31 -0.41 14.07
C GLN A 89 9.44 -1.28 14.64
N ASN A 90 9.41 -1.64 15.93
CA ASN A 90 10.44 -2.39 16.66
C ASN A 90 10.78 -3.80 16.10
N ILE A 91 11.05 -3.87 14.80
CA ILE A 91 11.83 -4.94 14.16
C ILE A 91 13.23 -4.39 13.79
N ASN A 92 13.70 -3.36 14.46
CA ASN A 92 14.78 -2.49 14.01
C ASN A 92 16.08 -2.77 14.74
N ASN A 93 16.79 -3.77 14.28
CA ASN A 93 18.26 -3.86 14.24
C ASN A 93 18.63 -4.78 13.07
N LEU A 94 18.18 -4.40 11.88
CA LEU A 94 18.46 -5.14 10.66
C LEU A 94 19.87 -4.75 10.21
N ASN A 95 20.82 -5.70 10.15
CA ASN A 95 22.13 -5.50 9.58
C ASN A 95 22.08 -5.39 8.04
N VAL A 96 20.95 -4.93 7.49
CA VAL A 96 20.70 -4.84 6.04
C VAL A 96 20.13 -3.45 5.73
N GLU A 97 20.87 -2.70 4.93
CA GLU A 97 20.54 -1.31 4.62
C GLU A 97 19.41 -1.16 3.59
N ASP A 98 19.52 -1.87 2.48
CA ASP A 98 18.60 -1.79 1.35
C ASP A 98 18.33 -3.19 0.79
N ALA A 99 17.22 -3.79 1.18
CA ALA A 99 16.85 -5.13 0.75
C ALA A 99 15.35 -5.32 0.60
N ASP A 100 15.00 -6.22 -0.32
CA ASP A 100 13.67 -6.80 -0.40
C ASP A 100 13.74 -8.25 0.11
N VAL A 101 13.00 -8.55 1.19
CA VAL A 101 12.97 -9.90 1.78
C VAL A 101 11.71 -10.60 1.32
N ILE A 102 11.88 -11.70 0.62
CA ILE A 102 10.78 -12.40 -0.05
C ILE A 102 10.64 -13.80 0.55
N GLY A 103 9.48 -14.05 1.14
CA GLY A 103 9.06 -15.37 1.65
C GLY A 103 7.91 -15.94 0.84
N LEU A 104 7.94 -17.24 0.58
CA LEU A 104 6.89 -17.98 -0.10
C LEU A 104 6.27 -18.99 0.85
N PHE A 105 4.97 -19.12 0.81
CA PHE A 105 4.24 -20.21 1.44
C PHE A 105 3.19 -20.78 0.48
N ARG A 106 3.13 -22.11 0.42
CA ARG A 106 2.22 -22.88 -0.43
C ARG A 106 1.33 -23.79 0.38
N LEU A 107 0.06 -23.84 0.02
CA LEU A 107 -0.90 -24.80 0.55
C LEU A 107 -1.72 -25.39 -0.60
N GLY A 108 -1.40 -26.62 -0.99
CA GLY A 108 -1.97 -27.23 -2.20
C GLY A 108 -1.61 -26.43 -3.47
N ASN A 109 -2.62 -25.95 -4.17
CA ASN A 109 -2.44 -25.15 -5.40
C ASN A 109 -2.41 -23.64 -5.13
N GLU A 110 -2.67 -23.20 -3.91
CA GLU A 110 -2.68 -21.78 -3.58
C GLU A 110 -1.32 -21.37 -3.02
N VAL A 111 -0.82 -20.23 -3.46
CA VAL A 111 0.49 -19.69 -3.09
C VAL A 111 0.34 -18.26 -2.60
N CYS A 112 1.11 -17.92 -1.58
CA CYS A 112 1.31 -16.55 -1.16
C CYS A 112 2.79 -16.21 -1.15
N ILE A 113 3.14 -15.06 -1.71
CA ILE A 113 4.47 -14.48 -1.64
C ILE A 113 4.38 -13.19 -0.85
N GLN A 114 5.13 -13.11 0.24
CA GLN A 114 5.23 -11.94 1.10
C GLN A 114 6.55 -11.22 0.84
N ILE A 115 6.50 -9.91 0.62
CA ILE A 115 7.69 -9.07 0.49
C ILE A 115 7.72 -8.09 1.65
N PHE A 116 8.90 -7.96 2.28
CA PHE A 116 9.24 -6.84 3.17
C PHE A 116 10.20 -5.91 2.45
N PHE A 117 9.90 -4.63 2.49
CA PHE A 117 10.74 -3.59 1.89
C PHE A 117 11.60 -2.95 2.98
N ILE A 118 12.89 -3.27 2.98
CA ILE A 118 13.86 -2.70 3.92
C ILE A 118 14.60 -1.59 3.21
N ARG A 119 14.59 -0.38 3.78
CA ARG A 119 15.33 0.78 3.29
C ARG A 119 15.92 1.51 4.49
N SER A 120 17.21 1.84 4.39
CA SER A 120 17.94 2.52 5.47
C SER A 120 17.82 1.80 6.81
N TYR A 121 18.01 0.47 6.81
CA TYR A 121 17.90 -0.41 8.00
C TYR A 121 16.51 -0.49 8.62
N GLU A 122 15.46 0.04 7.97
CA GLU A 122 14.10 0.05 8.47
C GLU A 122 13.15 -0.71 7.56
N ASN A 123 12.19 -1.39 8.16
CA ASN A 123 11.08 -1.99 7.41
C ASN A 123 10.07 -0.91 7.01
N ARG A 124 10.01 -0.58 5.72
CA ARG A 124 9.12 0.43 5.13
C ARG A 124 7.73 -0.09 4.79
N GLY A 125 7.48 -1.33 5.07
CA GLY A 125 6.20 -1.97 4.83
C GLY A 125 6.36 -3.35 4.22
N ASN A 126 5.23 -4.00 4.04
CA ASN A 126 5.18 -5.32 3.46
C ASN A 126 3.94 -5.46 2.57
N HIS A 127 3.99 -6.44 1.67
CA HIS A 127 2.87 -6.72 0.79
C HIS A 127 2.78 -8.22 0.50
N ALA A 128 1.54 -8.75 0.52
CA ALA A 128 1.23 -10.13 0.19
C ALA A 128 0.71 -10.21 -1.25
N PHE A 129 1.28 -11.11 -2.03
CA PHE A 129 0.88 -11.42 -3.40
C PHE A 129 0.36 -12.85 -3.48
N PHE A 130 -0.65 -13.06 -4.30
CA PHE A 130 -1.26 -14.37 -4.51
C PHE A 130 -1.21 -14.72 -6.00
N PRO A 131 -0.05 -15.17 -6.51
CA PRO A 131 0.08 -15.52 -7.92
C PRO A 131 -0.84 -16.69 -8.26
N LYS A 132 -1.48 -16.63 -9.45
CA LYS A 132 -2.22 -17.76 -9.99
C LYS A 132 -1.22 -18.72 -10.60
N THR A 133 -1.07 -19.90 -10.01
CA THR A 133 -0.20 -20.96 -10.53
C THR A 133 -1.02 -21.87 -11.42
N GLY A 134 -0.64 -22.02 -12.70
CA GLY A 134 -1.17 -23.07 -13.57
C GLY A 134 -0.64 -24.43 -13.09
N GLY A 135 -1.47 -25.30 -12.56
CA GLY A 135 -1.08 -26.52 -11.85
C GLY A 135 0.15 -27.25 -12.40
N GLY A 136 1.16 -27.46 -11.58
CA GLY A 136 2.38 -28.19 -11.92
C GLY A 136 3.71 -27.43 -11.70
N ALA A 137 3.70 -26.09 -11.61
CA ALA A 137 4.90 -25.32 -11.33
C ALA A 137 5.41 -25.58 -9.92
N ASP A 138 6.71 -25.78 -9.75
CA ASP A 138 7.32 -25.91 -8.44
C ASP A 138 7.59 -24.51 -7.79
N ASP A 139 7.94 -24.52 -6.51
CA ASP A 139 8.10 -23.29 -5.75
C ASP A 139 9.25 -22.41 -6.29
N ILE A 140 10.30 -23.01 -6.84
CA ILE A 140 11.43 -22.27 -7.41
C ILE A 140 11.00 -21.55 -8.69
N GLU A 141 10.28 -22.24 -9.57
CA GLU A 141 9.75 -21.66 -10.81
C GLU A 141 8.75 -20.52 -10.51
N ILE A 142 7.89 -20.70 -9.49
CA ILE A 142 6.96 -19.66 -9.04
C ILE A 142 7.73 -18.44 -8.55
N PHE A 143 8.81 -18.64 -7.79
CA PHE A 143 9.66 -17.57 -7.30
C PHE A 143 10.34 -16.80 -8.43
N GLU A 144 10.99 -17.52 -9.37
CA GLU A 144 11.69 -16.91 -10.49
C GLU A 144 10.74 -16.08 -11.36
N ASN A 145 9.60 -16.65 -11.72
CA ASN A 145 8.58 -15.97 -12.51
C ASN A 145 8.00 -14.74 -11.78
N PHE A 146 7.74 -14.87 -10.49
CA PHE A 146 7.24 -13.75 -9.68
C PHE A 146 8.27 -12.62 -9.60
N ILE A 147 9.53 -12.91 -9.32
CA ILE A 147 10.60 -11.91 -9.21
C ILE A 147 10.76 -11.19 -10.55
N ALA A 148 10.82 -11.93 -11.66
CA ALA A 148 10.94 -11.35 -13.00
C ALA A 148 9.76 -10.41 -13.32
N GLN A 149 8.53 -10.86 -13.05
CA GLN A 149 7.34 -10.06 -13.29
C GLN A 149 7.24 -8.84 -12.36
N PHE A 150 7.53 -9.01 -11.08
CA PHE A 150 7.45 -7.94 -10.09
C PHE A 150 8.41 -6.79 -10.40
N TYR A 151 9.66 -7.13 -10.72
CA TYR A 151 10.67 -6.13 -11.04
C TYR A 151 10.67 -5.66 -12.49
N SER A 152 9.83 -6.20 -13.35
CA SER A 152 9.60 -5.60 -14.67
C SER A 152 9.03 -4.18 -14.58
N ALA A 153 8.21 -3.91 -13.56
CA ALA A 153 7.57 -2.61 -13.35
C ALA A 153 8.15 -1.82 -12.16
N LYS A 154 9.09 -2.39 -11.40
CA LYS A 154 9.66 -1.76 -10.19
C LYS A 154 11.19 -1.81 -10.21
N ILE A 155 11.80 -0.90 -9.48
CA ILE A 155 13.24 -0.87 -9.27
C ILE A 155 13.58 -1.80 -8.09
N PRO A 156 14.47 -2.80 -8.27
CA PRO A 156 14.83 -3.72 -7.20
C PRO A 156 15.69 -3.04 -6.14
N ALA A 157 15.66 -3.56 -4.91
CA ALA A 157 16.61 -3.21 -3.86
C ALA A 157 18.04 -3.65 -4.22
N ARG A 158 19.04 -3.16 -3.48
CA ARG A 158 20.44 -3.59 -3.62
C ARG A 158 20.60 -5.08 -3.33
N GLU A 159 19.87 -5.59 -2.36
CA GLU A 159 19.84 -7.01 -2.01
C GLU A 159 18.42 -7.57 -2.13
N ILE A 160 18.32 -8.77 -2.66
CA ILE A 160 17.08 -9.55 -2.65
C ILE A 160 17.35 -10.82 -1.86
N LEU A 161 16.63 -10.95 -0.75
CA LEU A 161 16.78 -12.04 0.21
C LEU A 161 15.61 -13.00 0.07
N ILE A 162 15.90 -14.24 -0.26
CA ILE A 162 14.89 -15.25 -0.58
C ILE A 162 15.07 -16.52 0.25
N SER A 163 13.99 -17.27 0.41
CA SER A 163 14.00 -18.51 1.21
C SER A 163 14.65 -19.70 0.50
N SER A 164 14.71 -19.69 -0.83
CA SER A 164 15.21 -20.81 -1.64
C SER A 164 16.22 -20.34 -2.66
N SER A 165 17.21 -21.20 -3.01
CA SER A 165 18.12 -20.92 -4.11
C SER A 165 17.39 -21.03 -5.45
N LEU A 166 17.71 -20.11 -6.36
CA LEU A 166 17.14 -20.07 -7.70
C LEU A 166 17.93 -20.96 -8.68
N ARG A 167 17.28 -21.51 -9.69
CA ARG A 167 17.91 -22.30 -10.76
C ARG A 167 18.69 -21.40 -11.72
N ASN A 168 18.05 -20.29 -12.14
CA ASN A 168 18.60 -19.35 -13.13
C ASN A 168 19.09 -18.05 -12.49
N ASN A 169 19.83 -18.19 -11.36
CA ASN A 169 20.25 -17.03 -10.58
C ASN A 169 21.04 -16.00 -11.38
N GLU A 170 21.94 -16.44 -12.28
CA GLU A 170 22.78 -15.52 -13.07
C GLU A 170 21.97 -14.65 -14.02
N VAL A 171 21.03 -15.24 -14.74
CA VAL A 171 20.14 -14.53 -15.69
C VAL A 171 19.29 -13.51 -14.94
N LEU A 172 18.71 -13.94 -13.81
CA LEU A 172 17.87 -13.09 -13.00
C LEU A 172 18.64 -11.92 -12.37
N VAL A 173 19.84 -12.18 -11.83
CA VAL A 173 20.72 -11.15 -11.27
C VAL A 173 21.14 -10.13 -12.33
N ARG A 174 21.44 -10.59 -13.55
CA ARG A 174 21.76 -9.69 -14.67
C ARG A 174 20.57 -8.78 -15.00
N PHE A 175 19.37 -9.35 -15.17
CA PHE A 175 18.13 -8.58 -15.39
C PHE A 175 17.89 -7.54 -14.30
N LEU A 176 17.99 -7.93 -13.03
CA LEU A 176 17.78 -7.04 -11.89
C LEU A 176 18.83 -5.91 -11.82
N THR A 177 20.10 -6.23 -12.14
CA THR A 177 21.20 -5.27 -12.19
C THR A 177 21.00 -4.24 -13.30
N GLU A 178 20.56 -4.67 -14.49
CA GLU A 178 20.18 -3.79 -15.60
C GLU A 178 19.01 -2.88 -15.22
N ARG A 179 17.98 -3.44 -14.55
CA ARG A 179 16.81 -2.66 -14.09
C ARG A 179 17.15 -1.59 -13.05
N ARG A 180 18.09 -1.88 -12.16
CA ARG A 180 18.53 -0.93 -11.13
C ARG A 180 19.59 0.07 -11.65
N ASN A 181 20.27 -0.21 -12.75
CA ASN A 181 21.51 0.44 -13.20
C ASN A 181 22.65 0.37 -12.16
N GLN A 182 22.60 -0.56 -11.22
CA GLN A 182 23.59 -0.81 -10.18
C GLN A 182 23.57 -2.30 -9.83
N LYS A 183 24.67 -2.81 -9.28
CA LYS A 183 24.78 -4.22 -8.89
C LYS A 183 23.69 -4.62 -7.89
N VAL A 184 22.96 -5.67 -8.23
CA VAL A 184 21.98 -6.33 -7.36
C VAL A 184 22.52 -7.68 -6.93
N VAL A 185 22.34 -8.04 -5.67
CA VAL A 185 22.74 -9.32 -5.11
C VAL A 185 21.49 -10.09 -4.70
N VAL A 186 21.32 -11.29 -5.24
CA VAL A 186 20.26 -12.23 -4.83
C VAL A 186 20.91 -13.33 -4.00
N ARG A 187 20.43 -13.54 -2.79
CA ARG A 187 20.98 -14.56 -1.88
C ARG A 187 19.94 -15.23 -1.00
N SER A 188 20.21 -16.48 -0.64
CA SER A 188 19.43 -17.26 0.30
C SER A 188 20.28 -17.59 1.53
N PRO A 189 20.26 -16.72 2.57
CA PRO A 189 21.08 -16.91 3.76
C PRO A 189 20.57 -18.10 4.59
N SER A 190 21.51 -18.95 5.02
CA SER A 190 21.22 -20.15 5.80
C SER A 190 21.27 -19.94 7.32
N ARG A 191 21.86 -18.82 7.80
CA ARG A 191 22.10 -18.52 9.22
C ARG A 191 21.94 -17.05 9.55
N GLY A 192 21.76 -16.75 10.84
CA GLY A 192 21.77 -15.38 11.38
C GLY A 192 20.46 -14.63 11.22
N ARG A 193 20.43 -13.37 11.67
CA ARG A 193 19.25 -12.50 11.73
C ARG A 193 18.53 -12.35 10.39
N VAL A 194 19.27 -12.38 9.28
CA VAL A 194 18.70 -12.28 7.93
C VAL A 194 17.84 -13.50 7.59
N LYS A 195 18.25 -14.71 8.05
CA LYS A 195 17.40 -15.91 7.93
C LYS A 195 16.11 -15.77 8.74
N ASP A 196 16.19 -15.17 9.92
CA ASP A 196 15.00 -14.98 10.76
C ASP A 196 14.00 -14.00 10.12
N LEU A 197 14.48 -13.00 9.38
CA LEU A 197 13.62 -12.15 8.57
C LEU A 197 12.90 -12.92 7.47
N ILE A 198 13.60 -13.79 6.77
CA ILE A 198 12.99 -14.63 5.73
C ILE A 198 11.93 -15.54 6.35
N LYS A 199 12.23 -16.19 7.48
CA LYS A 199 11.24 -17.00 8.22
C LYS A 199 10.01 -16.17 8.63
N THR A 200 10.22 -14.90 9.02
CA THR A 200 9.12 -14.00 9.35
C THR A 200 8.29 -13.68 8.11
N ALA A 201 8.93 -13.49 6.94
CA ALA A 201 8.21 -13.29 5.68
C ALA A 201 7.42 -14.55 5.28
N GLU A 202 7.99 -15.75 5.43
CA GLU A 202 7.30 -17.03 5.20
C GLU A 202 6.11 -17.21 6.15
N LYS A 203 6.28 -16.91 7.44
CA LYS A 203 5.20 -16.95 8.43
C LYS A 203 4.06 -15.98 8.05
N ASN A 204 4.39 -14.76 7.67
CA ASN A 204 3.39 -13.79 7.24
C ASN A 204 2.70 -14.22 5.94
N ALA A 205 3.43 -14.86 5.00
CA ALA A 205 2.84 -15.44 3.79
C ALA A 205 1.83 -16.54 4.15
N LYS A 206 2.16 -17.41 5.11
CA LYS A 206 1.27 -18.45 5.63
C LYS A 206 0.00 -17.84 6.21
N GLU A 207 0.13 -16.93 7.15
CA GLU A 207 -1.00 -16.28 7.79
C GLU A 207 -1.88 -15.50 6.79
N ALA A 208 -1.27 -14.84 5.79
CA ALA A 208 -2.01 -14.14 4.75
C ALA A 208 -2.80 -15.12 3.86
N LEU A 209 -2.20 -16.27 3.51
CA LEU A 209 -2.88 -17.30 2.73
C LEU A 209 -4.02 -17.94 3.51
N GLU A 210 -3.81 -18.30 4.77
CA GLU A 210 -4.84 -18.85 5.64
C GLU A 210 -6.03 -17.91 5.79
N ARG A 211 -5.77 -16.61 6.01
CA ARG A 211 -6.85 -15.58 6.04
C ARG A 211 -7.61 -15.52 4.71
N LYS A 212 -6.92 -15.52 3.58
CA LYS A 212 -7.56 -15.50 2.25
C LYS A 212 -8.44 -16.72 2.03
N LEU A 213 -7.95 -17.91 2.39
CA LEU A 213 -8.71 -19.16 2.25
C LEU A 213 -9.93 -19.20 3.17
N ALA A 214 -9.79 -18.73 4.41
CA ALA A 214 -10.91 -18.63 5.35
C ALA A 214 -11.99 -17.65 4.84
N MET A 215 -11.58 -16.50 4.31
CA MET A 215 -12.51 -15.55 3.68
C MET A 215 -13.23 -16.16 2.47
N LYS A 216 -12.51 -16.89 1.62
CA LYS A 216 -13.07 -17.58 0.44
C LYS A 216 -14.08 -18.66 0.86
N ALA A 217 -13.78 -19.43 1.91
CA ALA A 217 -14.68 -20.45 2.45
C ALA A 217 -15.96 -19.80 3.05
N SER A 218 -15.82 -18.75 3.84
CA SER A 218 -16.97 -17.99 4.39
C SER A 218 -17.83 -17.40 3.27
N GLN A 219 -17.21 -16.85 2.24
CA GLN A 219 -17.91 -16.29 1.10
C GLN A 219 -18.71 -17.34 0.33
N LYS A 220 -18.13 -18.52 0.13
CA LYS A 220 -18.82 -19.66 -0.48
C LYS A 220 -20.04 -20.05 0.31
N SER A 221 -19.94 -20.15 1.64
CA SER A 221 -21.07 -20.46 2.52
C SER A 221 -22.20 -19.42 2.38
N LEU A 222 -21.86 -18.12 2.35
CA LEU A 222 -22.85 -17.06 2.15
C LEU A 222 -23.57 -17.16 0.79
N PHE A 223 -22.86 -17.52 -0.29
CA PHE A 223 -23.47 -17.74 -1.60
C PHE A 223 -24.43 -18.93 -1.57
N GLU A 224 -24.05 -20.04 -0.90
CA GLU A 224 -24.90 -21.23 -0.74
C GLU A 224 -26.16 -20.92 0.10
N GLU A 225 -26.05 -20.07 1.12
CA GLU A 225 -27.19 -19.58 1.91
C GLU A 225 -28.17 -18.76 1.05
N VAL A 226 -27.64 -17.84 0.22
CA VAL A 226 -28.46 -17.02 -0.70
C VAL A 226 -29.15 -17.92 -1.74
N GLU A 227 -28.42 -18.90 -2.32
CA GLU A 227 -28.99 -19.89 -3.26
C GLU A 227 -30.18 -20.63 -2.61
N THR A 228 -30.00 -21.07 -1.38
CA THR A 228 -31.03 -21.79 -0.63
C THR A 228 -32.22 -20.92 -0.31
N TRP A 229 -31.98 -19.69 0.15
CA TRP A 229 -33.02 -18.74 0.52
C TRP A 229 -33.88 -18.32 -0.67
N LEU A 230 -33.23 -18.08 -1.83
CA LEU A 230 -33.92 -17.73 -3.09
C LEU A 230 -34.43 -18.95 -3.86
N LYS A 231 -34.18 -20.18 -3.37
CA LYS A 231 -34.54 -21.45 -4.04
C LYS A 231 -34.04 -21.52 -5.50
N LEU A 232 -32.79 -21.11 -5.72
CA LEU A 232 -32.22 -21.09 -7.05
C LEU A 232 -31.82 -22.51 -7.49
N GLU A 233 -32.17 -22.89 -8.70
CA GLU A 233 -31.75 -24.18 -9.29
C GLU A 233 -30.30 -24.20 -9.74
N LYS A 234 -29.72 -23.02 -10.00
CA LYS A 234 -28.35 -22.85 -10.50
C LYS A 234 -27.49 -22.14 -9.46
N LYS A 235 -26.23 -22.55 -9.39
CA LYS A 235 -25.22 -21.89 -8.53
C LYS A 235 -24.94 -20.46 -8.96
N ILE A 236 -24.93 -19.56 -8.01
CA ILE A 236 -24.60 -18.16 -8.21
C ILE A 236 -23.09 -18.04 -8.48
N LYS A 237 -22.73 -17.42 -9.59
CA LYS A 237 -21.33 -17.10 -9.92
C LYS A 237 -20.94 -15.69 -9.53
N LYS A 238 -21.90 -14.76 -9.58
CA LYS A 238 -21.71 -13.34 -9.34
C LYS A 238 -23.02 -12.72 -8.83
N ILE A 239 -22.90 -11.82 -7.87
CA ILE A 239 -23.98 -10.96 -7.41
C ILE A 239 -23.61 -9.54 -7.82
N GLU A 240 -24.52 -8.85 -8.47
CA GLU A 240 -24.40 -7.45 -8.84
C GLU A 240 -25.40 -6.64 -8.03
N VAL A 241 -24.93 -5.56 -7.43
CA VAL A 241 -25.73 -4.62 -6.67
C VAL A 241 -25.67 -3.28 -7.37
N TYR A 242 -26.84 -2.73 -7.65
CA TYR A 242 -26.99 -1.41 -8.22
C TYR A 242 -27.45 -0.44 -7.13
N ASP A 243 -26.85 0.74 -7.14
CA ASP A 243 -27.22 1.83 -6.24
C ASP A 243 -27.25 3.13 -7.03
N ASN A 244 -28.25 3.96 -6.76
CA ASN A 244 -28.44 5.25 -7.42
C ASN A 244 -28.27 6.38 -6.41
N SER A 245 -27.66 7.47 -6.85
CA SER A 245 -27.43 8.64 -6.02
C SER A 245 -27.59 9.91 -6.83
N HIS A 246 -28.14 10.96 -6.21
CA HIS A 246 -28.28 12.28 -6.81
C HIS A 246 -28.08 13.40 -5.78
N ILE A 247 -27.75 14.59 -6.23
CA ILE A 247 -27.62 15.78 -5.38
C ILE A 247 -28.91 16.59 -5.51
N GLN A 248 -29.83 16.46 -4.57
CA GLN A 248 -31.12 17.16 -4.55
C GLN A 248 -31.90 17.10 -5.88
N GLY A 249 -31.88 15.93 -6.53
CA GLY A 249 -32.54 15.72 -7.82
C GLY A 249 -31.70 16.13 -9.04
N SER A 250 -30.46 16.57 -8.83
CA SER A 250 -29.53 16.91 -9.92
C SER A 250 -28.38 15.92 -10.00
N PHE A 251 -27.84 15.75 -11.21
CA PHE A 251 -26.67 14.87 -11.46
C PHE A 251 -26.88 13.41 -11.00
N PRO A 252 -27.92 12.72 -11.45
CA PRO A 252 -28.15 11.36 -11.06
C PRO A 252 -27.05 10.44 -11.59
N ILE A 253 -26.56 9.53 -10.74
CA ILE A 253 -25.49 8.59 -11.02
C ILE A 253 -25.93 7.22 -10.55
N GLY A 254 -25.78 6.21 -11.41
CA GLY A 254 -25.90 4.81 -11.06
C GLY A 254 -24.53 4.18 -10.84
N CYS A 255 -24.40 3.35 -9.82
CA CYS A 255 -23.22 2.56 -9.53
C CYS A 255 -23.55 1.07 -9.54
N LEU A 256 -22.67 0.27 -10.16
CA LEU A 256 -22.70 -1.18 -10.10
C LEU A 256 -21.52 -1.67 -9.28
N VAL A 257 -21.79 -2.45 -8.24
CA VAL A 257 -20.83 -3.19 -7.43
C VAL A 257 -21.03 -4.67 -7.66
N ALA A 258 -19.97 -5.40 -7.93
CA ALA A 258 -20.01 -6.83 -8.19
C ALA A 258 -19.21 -7.61 -7.15
N ILE A 259 -19.76 -8.74 -6.72
CA ILE A 259 -19.12 -9.69 -5.81
C ILE A 259 -19.22 -11.11 -6.41
N ASN A 260 -18.13 -11.84 -6.35
CA ASN A 260 -18.05 -13.24 -6.78
C ASN A 260 -17.48 -14.12 -5.65
N LEU A 261 -17.23 -15.40 -5.91
CA LEU A 261 -16.66 -16.34 -4.92
C LEU A 261 -15.24 -15.96 -4.44
N GLU A 262 -14.52 -15.09 -5.16
CA GLU A 262 -13.20 -14.60 -4.77
C GLU A 262 -13.27 -13.28 -3.99
N GLY A 263 -14.47 -12.67 -3.84
CA GLY A 263 -14.69 -11.40 -3.16
C GLY A 263 -15.20 -10.31 -4.08
N TYR A 264 -15.02 -9.06 -3.67
CA TYR A 264 -15.42 -7.90 -4.46
C TYR A 264 -14.61 -7.79 -5.76
N SER A 265 -15.29 -7.89 -6.91
CA SER A 265 -14.69 -7.80 -8.25
C SER A 265 -14.63 -6.35 -8.71
N LYS A 266 -13.58 -5.63 -8.30
CA LYS A 266 -13.40 -4.20 -8.63
C LYS A 266 -13.30 -3.93 -10.14
N SER A 267 -12.84 -4.89 -10.93
CA SER A 267 -12.79 -4.82 -12.40
C SER A 267 -14.18 -4.72 -13.03
N ASP A 268 -15.20 -5.25 -12.34
CA ASP A 268 -16.58 -5.27 -12.81
C ASP A 268 -17.38 -4.06 -12.34
N TYR A 269 -16.81 -3.21 -11.49
CA TYR A 269 -17.49 -1.99 -11.04
C TYR A 269 -17.72 -1.06 -12.20
N ARG A 270 -18.92 -0.49 -12.27
CA ARG A 270 -19.29 0.49 -13.28
C ARG A 270 -19.93 1.70 -12.63
N LYS A 271 -19.79 2.83 -13.29
CA LYS A 271 -20.43 4.09 -12.93
C LYS A 271 -21.12 4.63 -14.18
N TYR A 272 -22.38 4.94 -14.03
CA TYR A 272 -23.24 5.43 -15.11
C TYR A 272 -23.69 6.86 -14.79
N ASN A 273 -23.49 7.78 -15.73
CA ASN A 273 -24.14 9.09 -15.66
C ASN A 273 -25.51 8.96 -16.34
N ILE A 274 -26.58 9.20 -15.60
CA ILE A 274 -27.93 9.11 -16.09
C ILE A 274 -28.23 10.42 -16.82
N LYS A 275 -28.48 10.33 -18.13
CA LYS A 275 -28.66 11.49 -18.99
C LYS A 275 -30.12 11.74 -19.40
N ASP A 276 -30.99 10.78 -19.14
CA ASP A 276 -32.41 10.89 -19.50
C ASP A 276 -33.12 11.83 -18.53
N SER A 277 -33.47 13.00 -19.02
CA SER A 277 -34.16 14.04 -18.26
C SER A 277 -35.64 13.75 -18.05
N SER A 278 -36.20 12.73 -18.72
CA SER A 278 -37.60 12.34 -18.55
C SER A 278 -37.83 11.49 -17.28
N ILE A 279 -36.76 10.91 -16.74
CA ILE A 279 -36.78 10.07 -15.53
C ILE A 279 -36.73 10.97 -14.29
N ASN A 280 -37.69 10.77 -13.38
CA ASN A 280 -37.65 11.45 -12.09
C ASN A 280 -36.43 10.98 -11.29
N PRO A 281 -35.47 11.86 -10.92
CA PRO A 281 -34.27 11.48 -10.17
C PRO A 281 -34.54 10.87 -8.78
N LYS A 282 -35.77 10.94 -8.30
CA LYS A 282 -36.18 10.33 -7.02
C LYS A 282 -36.83 8.94 -7.20
N ASP A 283 -36.96 8.49 -8.44
CA ASP A 283 -37.51 7.18 -8.76
C ASP A 283 -36.38 6.22 -9.10
N ASP A 284 -35.86 5.58 -8.05
CA ASP A 284 -34.72 4.65 -8.17
C ASP A 284 -35.05 3.44 -9.07
N LEU A 285 -36.33 3.04 -9.17
CA LEU A 285 -36.74 1.95 -10.05
C LEU A 285 -36.76 2.34 -11.52
N ALA A 286 -37.15 3.58 -11.82
CA ALA A 286 -37.14 4.09 -13.19
C ALA A 286 -35.72 4.38 -13.69
N ILE A 287 -34.79 4.62 -12.79
CA ILE A 287 -33.37 4.84 -13.08
C ILE A 287 -32.62 3.53 -13.40
N MET A 288 -33.03 2.42 -12.82
CA MET A 288 -32.47 1.08 -13.07
C MET A 288 -32.90 0.52 -14.41
#